data_eda65eba2c9e0306bde3b7554f0bd565
#
_entry.id   eda65eba2c9e0306bde3b7554f0bd565
#
_cell.length_a   1.000
_cell.length_b   1.000
_cell.length_c   1.000
_cell.angle_alpha   90.00
_cell.angle_beta   90.00
_cell.angle_gamma   90.00
#
_symmetry.space_group_name_H-M   'P 1'
#
loop_
_entity.id
_entity.type
_entity.pdbx_description
1 polymer ?
#
loop_
_entity_poly.entity_id
_entity_poly.type
_entity_poly.pdbx_seq_one_letter_code
_entity_poly.pdbx_strand_id
1 'polypeptide(L)'
;MEFYERVSGARMHAAYIRPGGVSLDLPLGFLDDLFLFCNQFNVRLDEIEEMLTGNRIWKERLVDIGIVTSKEAIDWGFSGVMLRGSGLPWDLRKTQPYDSYEQFNFNVPLGTNGDCYDRYLIRVQEMRESLKIVEQCLNQIPKGPIKVDDRKIT
;
A
#
# COMPACT_ATOMS: atom_id res chain seq x y z
N MET A 1 4.76 -11.41 1.77
CA MET A 1 4.95 -11.99 3.12
C MET A 1 6.37 -12.49 3.33
N GLU A 2 7.00 -13.10 2.33
CA GLU A 2 8.39 -13.58 2.42
C GLU A 2 9.40 -12.46 2.71
N PHE A 3 9.29 -11.33 2.04
CA PHE A 3 10.16 -10.17 2.30
C PHE A 3 10.06 -9.68 3.75
N TYR A 4 8.84 -9.64 4.28
CA TYR A 4 8.63 -9.28 5.69
C TYR A 4 9.27 -10.30 6.65
N GLU A 5 9.17 -11.58 6.32
CA GLU A 5 9.80 -12.66 7.10
C GLU A 5 11.32 -12.56 7.08
N ARG A 6 11.92 -12.24 5.94
CA ARG A 6 13.39 -12.11 5.80
C ARG A 6 13.96 -11.00 6.70
N VAL A 7 13.25 -9.88 6.86
CA VAL A 7 13.74 -8.74 7.66
C VAL A 7 13.35 -8.82 9.13
N SER A 8 12.28 -9.52 9.48
CA SER A 8 11.70 -9.50 10.83
C SER A 8 11.63 -10.86 11.50
N GLY A 9 11.78 -11.95 10.75
CA GLY A 9 11.56 -13.31 11.22
C GLY A 9 10.10 -13.73 11.34
N ALA A 10 9.15 -12.82 11.09
CA ALA A 10 7.71 -13.09 11.16
C ALA A 10 7.02 -12.65 9.87
N ARG A 11 6.06 -13.46 9.38
CA ARG A 11 5.39 -13.21 8.10
C ARG A 11 4.38 -12.07 8.17
N MET A 12 3.72 -11.87 9.30
CA MET A 12 2.65 -10.90 9.47
C MET A 12 2.81 -10.06 10.75
N HIS A 13 2.97 -10.67 11.89
CA HIS A 13 3.08 -10.00 13.19
C HIS A 13 4.55 -9.65 13.47
N ALA A 14 5.11 -8.76 12.66
CA ALA A 14 6.50 -8.36 12.75
C ALA A 14 6.67 -7.14 13.66
N ALA A 15 7.53 -7.24 14.66
CA ALA A 15 7.97 -6.10 15.45
C ALA A 15 9.24 -5.48 14.84
N TYR A 16 9.18 -5.10 13.56
CA TYR A 16 10.33 -4.62 12.80
C TYR A 16 10.59 -3.13 13.05
N ILE A 17 9.57 -2.30 12.94
CA ILE A 17 9.64 -0.85 13.23
C ILE A 17 9.51 -0.65 14.74
N ARG A 18 10.49 0.04 15.33
CA ARG A 18 10.58 0.28 16.78
C ARG A 18 10.91 1.74 17.06
N PRO A 19 10.62 2.24 18.27
CA PRO A 19 11.11 3.57 18.67
C PRO A 19 12.62 3.70 18.40
N GLY A 20 13.00 4.74 17.67
CA GLY A 20 14.40 4.98 17.31
C GLY A 20 14.88 4.32 16.00
N GLY A 21 14.06 3.54 15.28
CA GLY A 21 14.44 2.97 14.00
C GLY A 21 13.86 1.58 13.72
N VAL A 22 14.67 0.68 13.17
CA VAL A 22 14.27 -0.69 12.84
C VAL A 22 15.12 -1.72 13.56
N SER A 23 14.60 -2.94 13.73
CA SER A 23 15.26 -3.97 14.53
C SER A 23 16.52 -4.55 13.89
N LEU A 24 16.52 -4.74 12.59
CA LEU A 24 17.59 -5.37 11.82
C LEU A 24 17.77 -4.63 10.49
N ASP A 25 18.99 -4.71 9.95
CA ASP A 25 19.28 -4.24 8.60
C ASP A 25 18.75 -5.21 7.54
N LEU A 26 18.73 -4.77 6.29
CA LEU A 26 18.30 -5.58 5.17
C LEU A 26 19.30 -6.73 4.92
N PRO A 27 18.82 -7.96 4.72
CA PRO A 27 19.68 -9.10 4.39
C PRO A 27 20.38 -8.88 3.04
N LEU A 28 21.53 -9.53 2.86
CA LEU A 28 22.23 -9.56 1.58
C LEU A 28 21.34 -10.16 0.48
N GLY A 29 21.34 -9.53 -0.69
CA GLY A 29 20.52 -9.95 -1.85
C GLY A 29 19.03 -9.57 -1.76
N PHE A 30 18.58 -8.96 -0.65
CA PHE A 30 17.18 -8.59 -0.46
C PHE A 30 16.69 -7.57 -1.51
N LEU A 31 17.49 -6.56 -1.81
CA LEU A 31 17.11 -5.52 -2.76
C LEU A 31 17.03 -6.06 -4.19
N ASP A 32 17.90 -6.96 -4.57
CA ASP A 32 17.90 -7.61 -5.90
C ASP A 32 16.64 -8.47 -6.07
N ASP A 33 16.30 -9.28 -5.07
CA ASP A 33 15.10 -10.10 -5.09
C ASP A 33 13.82 -9.24 -5.11
N LEU A 34 13.80 -8.14 -4.38
CA LEU A 34 12.68 -7.20 -4.37
C LEU A 34 12.52 -6.50 -5.72
N PHE A 35 13.62 -6.14 -6.37
CA PHE A 35 13.60 -5.60 -7.74
C PHE A 35 13.02 -6.59 -8.75
N LEU A 36 13.44 -7.86 -8.68
CA LEU A 36 12.86 -8.93 -9.51
C LEU A 36 11.35 -9.11 -9.27
N PHE A 37 10.93 -9.05 -8.01
CA PHE A 37 9.52 -9.08 -7.65
C PHE A 37 8.75 -7.90 -8.27
N CYS A 38 9.27 -6.68 -8.18
CA CYS A 38 8.64 -5.49 -8.75
C CYS A 38 8.42 -5.64 -10.27
N ASN A 39 9.41 -6.16 -10.99
CA ASN A 39 9.31 -6.39 -12.43
C ASN A 39 8.21 -7.39 -12.82
N GLN A 40 7.94 -8.37 -11.97
CA GLN A 40 6.91 -9.40 -12.23
C GLN A 40 5.52 -8.97 -11.76
N PHE A 41 5.43 -8.09 -10.78
CA PHE A 41 4.20 -7.81 -10.07
C PHE A 41 3.11 -7.19 -10.97
N ASN A 42 3.48 -6.25 -11.84
CA ASN A 42 2.51 -5.63 -12.77
C ASN A 42 1.86 -6.66 -13.69
N VAL A 43 2.64 -7.61 -14.21
CA VAL A 43 2.12 -8.69 -15.06
C VAL A 43 1.12 -9.56 -14.29
N ARG A 44 1.42 -9.85 -13.02
CA ARG A 44 0.52 -10.62 -12.16
C ARG A 44 -0.77 -9.86 -11.82
N LEU A 45 -0.68 -8.53 -11.67
CA LEU A 45 -1.89 -7.71 -11.51
C LEU A 45 -2.75 -7.71 -12.77
N ASP A 46 -2.13 -7.61 -13.96
CA ASP A 46 -2.87 -7.67 -15.23
C ASP A 46 -3.60 -9.00 -15.39
N GLU A 47 -2.98 -10.12 -15.04
CA GLU A 47 -3.62 -11.45 -15.03
C GLU A 47 -4.86 -11.49 -14.11
N ILE A 48 -4.76 -10.88 -12.91
CA ILE A 48 -5.87 -10.80 -11.96
C ILE A 48 -7.00 -9.92 -12.51
N GLU A 49 -6.67 -8.79 -13.10
CA GLU A 49 -7.65 -7.89 -13.71
C GLU A 49 -8.36 -8.53 -14.89
N GLU A 50 -7.65 -9.27 -15.73
CA GLU A 50 -8.24 -10.02 -16.84
C GLU A 50 -9.29 -11.04 -16.35
N MET A 51 -9.00 -11.71 -15.23
CA MET A 51 -9.92 -12.68 -14.64
C MET A 51 -11.15 -12.05 -13.97
N LEU A 52 -11.01 -10.89 -13.36
CA LEU A 52 -12.00 -10.33 -12.45
C LEU A 52 -12.70 -9.07 -12.99
N THR A 53 -11.95 -8.07 -13.47
CA THR A 53 -12.49 -6.75 -13.80
C THR A 53 -13.58 -6.80 -14.87
N GLY A 54 -13.41 -7.62 -15.90
CA GLY A 54 -14.39 -7.82 -16.96
C GLY A 54 -15.44 -8.88 -16.67
N ASN A 55 -15.28 -9.67 -15.62
CA ASN A 55 -16.10 -10.83 -15.33
C ASN A 55 -17.53 -10.41 -14.94
N ARG A 56 -18.53 -10.96 -15.68
CA ARG A 56 -19.95 -10.64 -15.45
C ARG A 56 -20.40 -10.99 -14.03
N ILE A 57 -20.02 -12.17 -13.54
CA ILE A 57 -20.42 -12.62 -12.20
C ILE A 57 -19.83 -11.70 -11.13
N TRP A 58 -18.58 -11.30 -11.31
CA TRP A 58 -17.89 -10.37 -10.41
C TRP A 58 -18.59 -9.02 -10.38
N LYS A 59 -18.91 -8.45 -11.53
CA LYS A 59 -19.62 -7.19 -11.66
C LYS A 59 -21.02 -7.23 -11.03
N GLU A 60 -21.81 -8.26 -11.33
CA GLU A 60 -23.16 -8.41 -10.78
C GLU A 60 -23.17 -8.56 -9.25
N ARG A 61 -22.06 -8.99 -8.65
CA ARG A 61 -21.92 -9.12 -7.20
C ARG A 61 -21.41 -7.85 -6.51
N LEU A 62 -20.85 -6.90 -7.23
CA LEU A 62 -20.14 -5.75 -6.66
C LEU A 62 -20.68 -4.39 -7.10
N VAL A 63 -21.15 -4.27 -8.36
CA VAL A 63 -21.69 -3.00 -8.88
C VAL A 63 -23.01 -2.69 -8.17
N ASP A 64 -23.14 -1.46 -7.72
CA ASP A 64 -24.30 -0.96 -6.97
C ASP A 64 -24.59 -1.71 -5.65
N ILE A 65 -23.64 -2.47 -5.15
CA ILE A 65 -23.72 -3.19 -3.87
C ILE A 65 -22.92 -2.46 -2.80
N GLY A 66 -23.54 -2.25 -1.63
CA GLY A 66 -22.88 -1.62 -0.48
C GLY A 66 -22.44 -0.19 -0.77
N ILE A 67 -23.30 0.59 -1.39
CA ILE A 67 -23.06 2.01 -1.70
C ILE A 67 -22.99 2.78 -0.39
N VAL A 68 -21.94 3.58 -0.26
CA VAL A 68 -21.74 4.52 0.84
C VAL A 68 -21.49 5.89 0.25
N THR A 69 -22.35 6.83 0.54
CA THR A 69 -22.21 8.22 0.08
C THR A 69 -21.06 8.93 0.80
N SER A 70 -20.52 9.98 0.18
CA SER A 70 -19.45 10.78 0.80
C SER A 70 -19.84 11.33 2.17
N LYS A 71 -21.13 11.72 2.34
CA LYS A 71 -21.64 12.21 3.62
C LYS A 71 -21.67 11.13 4.69
N GLU A 72 -22.21 9.97 4.38
CA GLU A 72 -22.22 8.82 5.30
C GLU A 72 -20.81 8.39 5.67
N ALA A 73 -19.88 8.37 4.70
CA ALA A 73 -18.49 8.03 4.96
C ALA A 73 -17.82 8.98 5.98
N ILE A 74 -18.13 10.28 5.92
CA ILE A 74 -17.65 11.27 6.90
C ILE A 74 -18.34 11.06 8.25
N ASP A 75 -19.67 10.94 8.27
CA ASP A 75 -20.45 10.80 9.49
C ASP A 75 -20.06 9.56 10.31
N TRP A 76 -19.69 8.47 9.62
CA TRP A 76 -19.22 7.22 10.24
C TRP A 76 -17.71 7.17 10.49
N GLY A 77 -16.97 8.21 10.16
CA GLY A 77 -15.51 8.27 10.37
C GLY A 77 -14.73 7.27 9.52
N PHE A 78 -15.15 7.03 8.30
CA PHE A 78 -14.43 6.16 7.37
C PHE A 78 -13.07 6.74 7.00
N SER A 79 -12.14 5.86 6.68
CA SER A 79 -10.78 6.22 6.25
C SER A 79 -10.29 5.24 5.18
N GLY A 80 -9.13 5.56 4.58
CA GLY A 80 -8.49 4.70 3.59
C GLY A 80 -9.34 4.48 2.33
N VAL A 81 -9.29 3.28 1.79
CA VAL A 81 -10.01 2.89 0.55
C VAL A 81 -11.52 3.09 0.67
N MET A 82 -12.10 2.87 1.86
CA MET A 82 -13.53 3.06 2.07
C MET A 82 -13.96 4.51 1.86
N LEU A 83 -13.15 5.47 2.30
CA LEU A 83 -13.40 6.89 2.10
C LEU A 83 -13.12 7.32 0.66
N ARG A 84 -12.01 6.87 0.09
CA ARG A 84 -11.64 7.16 -1.30
C ARG A 84 -12.61 6.54 -2.31
N GLY A 85 -13.19 5.38 -2.00
CA GLY A 85 -14.26 4.77 -2.78
C GLY A 85 -15.49 5.64 -2.92
N SER A 86 -15.79 6.43 -1.91
CA SER A 86 -16.89 7.40 -1.91
C SER A 86 -16.51 8.77 -2.53
N GLY A 87 -15.34 8.87 -3.17
CA GLY A 87 -14.92 10.06 -3.94
C GLY A 87 -14.17 11.12 -3.14
N LEU A 88 -13.81 10.87 -1.89
CA LEU A 88 -13.11 11.83 -1.05
C LEU A 88 -11.58 11.64 -1.15
N PRO A 89 -10.82 12.67 -1.59
CA PRO A 89 -9.37 12.57 -1.81
C PRO A 89 -8.58 12.67 -0.49
N TRP A 90 -8.82 11.73 0.43
CA TRP A 90 -8.15 11.71 1.72
C TRP A 90 -7.09 10.60 1.79
N ASP A 91 -5.83 11.01 1.85
CA ASP A 91 -4.70 10.14 2.09
C ASP A 91 -3.68 10.87 2.97
N LEU A 92 -3.45 10.37 4.18
CA LEU A 92 -2.54 10.97 5.16
C LEU A 92 -1.11 11.10 4.65
N ARG A 93 -0.68 10.19 3.78
CA ARG A 93 0.64 10.25 3.14
C ARG A 93 0.85 11.48 2.27
N LYS A 94 -0.26 12.11 1.81
CA LYS A 94 -0.27 13.34 1.01
C LYS A 94 -0.73 14.56 1.79
N THR A 95 -1.78 14.42 2.63
CA THR A 95 -2.37 15.54 3.36
C THR A 95 -1.61 15.93 4.61
N GLN A 96 -1.00 14.95 5.27
CA GLN A 96 -0.13 15.13 6.46
C GLN A 96 1.05 14.17 6.36
N PRO A 97 2.00 14.43 5.44
CA PRO A 97 3.12 13.54 5.20
C PRO A 97 3.89 13.21 6.48
N TYR A 98 4.24 11.94 6.62
CA TYR A 98 5.06 11.43 7.71
C TYR A 98 6.19 10.57 7.14
N ASP A 99 7.22 10.34 7.93
CA ASP A 99 8.45 9.68 7.52
C ASP A 99 9.02 10.34 6.24
N SER A 100 9.23 9.58 5.19
CA SER A 100 9.77 10.07 3.92
C SER A 100 8.73 10.16 2.80
N TYR A 101 7.42 10.07 3.10
CA TYR A 101 6.38 10.05 2.05
C TYR A 101 6.33 11.31 1.19
N GLU A 102 6.77 12.45 1.69
CA GLU A 102 6.88 13.71 0.92
C GLU A 102 7.86 13.62 -0.27
N GLN A 103 8.82 12.70 -0.19
CA GLN A 103 9.85 12.50 -1.23
C GLN A 103 9.37 11.61 -2.37
N PHE A 104 8.24 10.91 -2.20
CA PHE A 104 7.76 9.93 -3.18
C PHE A 104 6.65 10.50 -4.05
N ASN A 105 6.76 10.18 -5.34
CA ASN A 105 5.74 10.53 -6.32
C ASN A 105 4.79 9.34 -6.54
N PHE A 106 3.54 9.51 -6.15
CA PHE A 106 2.46 8.56 -6.36
C PHE A 106 1.12 9.28 -6.43
N ASN A 107 0.12 8.65 -7.04
CA ASN A 107 -1.23 9.18 -7.13
C ASN A 107 -2.14 8.57 -6.06
N VAL A 108 -3.22 9.28 -5.76
CA VAL A 108 -4.28 8.80 -4.87
C VAL A 108 -5.48 8.44 -5.73
N PRO A 109 -5.77 7.17 -5.96
CA PRO A 109 -6.93 6.76 -6.75
C PRO A 109 -8.23 7.04 -6.02
N LEU A 110 -9.25 7.44 -6.77
CA LEU A 110 -10.57 7.80 -6.25
C LEU A 110 -11.66 7.03 -6.99
N GLY A 111 -12.69 6.61 -6.25
CA GLY A 111 -13.93 6.08 -6.81
C GLY A 111 -14.96 7.18 -7.01
N THR A 112 -16.06 6.83 -7.64
CA THR A 112 -17.19 7.74 -7.94
C THR A 112 -18.50 7.25 -7.37
N ASN A 113 -18.72 5.94 -7.35
CA ASN A 113 -20.01 5.34 -6.99
C ASN A 113 -20.10 4.95 -5.50
N GLY A 114 -18.98 4.79 -4.82
CA GLY A 114 -18.94 4.41 -3.43
C GLY A 114 -19.39 2.95 -3.17
N ASP A 115 -19.40 2.11 -4.20
CA ASP A 115 -19.82 0.72 -4.14
C ASP A 115 -18.65 -0.27 -3.94
N CYS A 116 -18.96 -1.54 -3.83
CA CYS A 116 -17.96 -2.60 -3.69
C CYS A 116 -17.04 -2.68 -4.90
N TYR A 117 -17.54 -2.40 -6.11
CA TYR A 117 -16.76 -2.48 -7.33
C TYR A 117 -15.70 -1.38 -7.38
N ASP A 118 -16.08 -0.14 -7.05
CA ASP A 118 -15.11 0.97 -6.96
C ASP A 118 -14.03 0.70 -5.91
N ARG A 119 -14.40 0.15 -4.75
CA ARG A 119 -13.42 -0.23 -3.73
C ARG A 119 -12.44 -1.30 -4.23
N TYR A 120 -12.91 -2.25 -5.03
CA TYR A 120 -12.05 -3.23 -5.68
C TYR A 120 -11.09 -2.56 -6.67
N LEU A 121 -11.61 -1.72 -7.59
CA LEU A 121 -10.79 -1.02 -8.58
C LEU A 121 -9.71 -0.13 -7.93
N ILE A 122 -10.08 0.59 -6.88
CA ILE A 122 -9.14 1.42 -6.12
C ILE A 122 -8.02 0.56 -5.52
N ARG A 123 -8.34 -0.60 -4.92
CA ARG A 123 -7.31 -1.47 -4.34
C ARG A 123 -6.33 -1.98 -5.40
N VAL A 124 -6.80 -2.32 -6.58
CA VAL A 124 -5.92 -2.71 -7.69
C VAL A 124 -5.03 -1.54 -8.10
N GLN A 125 -5.59 -0.35 -8.23
CA GLN A 125 -4.83 0.85 -8.57
C GLN A 125 -3.84 1.23 -7.47
N GLU A 126 -4.22 1.10 -6.20
CA GLU A 126 -3.32 1.33 -5.07
C GLU A 126 -2.15 0.34 -5.01
N MET A 127 -2.35 -0.91 -5.43
CA MET A 127 -1.24 -1.86 -5.57
C MET A 127 -0.22 -1.38 -6.60
N ARG A 128 -0.67 -0.82 -7.74
CA ARG A 128 0.23 -0.23 -8.75
C ARG A 128 0.96 1.01 -8.23
N GLU A 129 0.27 1.89 -7.52
CA GLU A 129 0.90 3.07 -6.91
C GLU A 129 1.87 2.68 -5.78
N SER A 130 1.54 1.65 -5.00
CA SER A 130 2.45 1.10 -3.99
C SER A 130 3.73 0.54 -4.60
N LEU A 131 3.62 -0.12 -5.75
CA LEU A 131 4.79 -0.62 -6.48
C LEU A 131 5.72 0.53 -6.90
N LYS A 132 5.17 1.65 -7.39
CA LYS A 132 5.97 2.84 -7.72
C LYS A 132 6.72 3.39 -6.50
N ILE A 133 6.10 3.36 -5.31
CA ILE A 133 6.77 3.77 -4.07
C ILE A 133 7.92 2.81 -3.75
N VAL A 134 7.69 1.50 -3.85
CA VAL A 134 8.73 0.49 -3.60
C VAL A 134 9.92 0.67 -4.56
N GLU A 135 9.66 0.89 -5.85
CA GLU A 135 10.71 1.16 -6.85
C GLU A 135 11.51 2.42 -6.52
N GLN A 136 10.85 3.49 -6.08
CA GLN A 136 11.53 4.71 -5.64
C GLN A 136 12.36 4.46 -4.38
N CYS A 137 11.86 3.68 -3.42
CA CYS A 137 12.62 3.29 -2.24
C CYS A 137 13.87 2.48 -2.62
N LEU A 138 13.76 1.51 -3.53
CA LEU A 138 14.89 0.70 -4.00
C LEU A 138 16.02 1.56 -4.58
N ASN A 139 15.66 2.62 -5.31
CA ASN A 139 16.63 3.51 -5.96
C ASN A 139 17.22 4.56 -5.02
N GLN A 140 16.55 4.87 -3.90
CA GLN A 140 16.90 6.01 -3.04
C GLN A 140 17.33 5.60 -1.63
N ILE A 141 17.29 4.29 -1.30
CA ILE A 141 17.61 3.83 0.07
C ILE A 141 19.04 4.24 0.48
N PRO A 142 19.18 5.05 1.54
CA PRO A 142 20.50 5.50 1.98
C PRO A 142 21.25 4.41 2.73
N LYS A 143 22.58 4.49 2.70
CA LYS A 143 23.45 3.72 3.59
C LYS A 143 23.59 4.45 4.93
N GLY A 144 23.64 3.73 6.02
CA GLY A 144 23.85 4.35 7.34
C GLY A 144 23.29 3.54 8.50
N PRO A 145 23.26 4.14 9.69
CA PRO A 145 22.71 3.49 10.88
C PRO A 145 21.20 3.26 10.72
N ILE A 146 20.77 2.09 11.11
CA ILE A 146 19.36 1.65 11.02
C ILE A 146 18.54 2.03 12.26
N LYS A 147 19.20 2.43 13.33
CA LYS A 147 18.60 2.82 14.61
C LYS A 147 19.48 3.81 15.36
N VAL A 148 18.86 4.52 16.26
CA VAL A 148 19.54 5.45 17.17
C VAL A 148 20.43 4.66 18.14
N ASP A 149 21.67 5.15 18.38
CA ASP A 149 22.56 4.59 19.38
C ASP A 149 22.25 5.22 20.76
N ASP A 150 21.13 4.79 21.34
CA ASP A 150 20.74 5.17 22.69
C ASP A 150 20.24 3.94 23.45
N ARG A 151 20.98 3.55 24.50
CA ARG A 151 20.67 2.38 25.34
C ARG A 151 19.32 2.47 26.07
N LYS A 152 18.70 3.65 26.14
CA LYS A 152 17.38 3.83 26.74
C LYS A 152 16.23 3.53 25.77
N ILE A 153 16.52 3.49 24.48
CA ILE A 153 15.52 3.32 23.41
C ILE A 153 15.62 1.93 22.78
N THR A 154 16.77 1.28 22.87
CA THR A 154 17.02 -0.04 22.28
C THR A 154 16.83 -1.18 23.26
#